data_2a24578153afdb0dae4281b3de61fe12
#
_entry.id   2a24578153afdb0dae4281b3de61fe12
#
_cell.length_a   1.000
_cell.length_b   1.000
_cell.length_c   1.000
_cell.angle_alpha   90.00
_cell.angle_beta   90.00
_cell.angle_gamma   90.00
#
_symmetry.space_group_name_H-M   'P 1'
#
loop_
_entity.id
_entity.type
_entity.pdbx_description
1 polymer ?
#
loop_
_entity_poly.entity_id
_entity_poly.type
_entity_poly.pdbx_seq_one_letter_code
_entity_poly.pdbx_strand_id
1 'polypeptide(L)'
;GKIVYSAEDAKEWAARGEKVVLVRLETSPEDIEGMKAAQGILTVRGGMTTHAAVVARGMGKCCVSGCGAIVMDEENKQFTLAGKTYHEGDWLSLDGSTGSIYDGAMPTVDASVGGDFGRIMAWADKYRRLQVRTNADTPHDAAKARELGAQGIGLCRTEHMFFEGDRIAAIREMICSDTV
;
A
#
# COMPACT_ATOMS: atom_id res chain seq x y z
N GLY A 1 -12.65 4.73 3.38
CA GLY A 1 -13.20 3.84 2.35
C GLY A 1 -14.27 2.92 2.92
N LYS A 2 -14.95 2.22 2.03
CA LYS A 2 -15.92 1.18 2.40
C LYS A 2 -15.18 -0.10 2.81
N ILE A 3 -15.65 -0.77 3.82
CA ILE A 3 -15.07 -2.01 4.33
C ILE A 3 -15.31 -3.14 3.35
N VAL A 4 -14.25 -3.90 3.05
CA VAL A 4 -14.30 -5.18 2.32
C VAL A 4 -13.41 -6.20 3.03
N TYR A 5 -13.77 -7.49 2.93
CA TYR A 5 -13.14 -8.56 3.70
C TYR A 5 -12.30 -9.51 2.86
N SER A 6 -12.31 -9.38 1.53
CA SER A 6 -11.47 -10.19 0.64
C SER A 6 -10.69 -9.33 -0.36
N ALA A 7 -9.59 -9.87 -0.87
CA ALA A 7 -8.80 -9.23 -1.92
C ALA A 7 -9.59 -9.11 -3.23
N GLU A 8 -10.46 -10.08 -3.52
CA GLU A 8 -11.36 -10.10 -4.67
C GLU A 8 -12.37 -8.97 -4.60
N ASP A 9 -13.07 -8.82 -3.45
CA ASP A 9 -14.03 -7.74 -3.23
C ASP A 9 -13.33 -6.38 -3.33
N ALA A 10 -12.11 -6.25 -2.78
CA ALA A 10 -11.32 -5.02 -2.89
C ALA A 10 -11.07 -4.62 -4.35
N LYS A 11 -10.67 -5.57 -5.20
CA LYS A 11 -10.47 -5.32 -6.64
C LYS A 11 -11.76 -4.98 -7.36
N GLU A 12 -12.80 -5.74 -7.11
CA GLU A 12 -14.09 -5.55 -7.78
C GLU A 12 -14.70 -4.19 -7.44
N TRP A 13 -14.71 -3.82 -6.16
CA TRP A 13 -15.28 -2.54 -5.73
C TRP A 13 -14.43 -1.35 -6.18
N ALA A 14 -13.10 -1.48 -6.15
CA ALA A 14 -12.21 -0.46 -6.68
C ALA A 14 -12.38 -0.27 -8.20
N ALA A 15 -12.60 -1.34 -8.96
CA ALA A 15 -12.88 -1.27 -10.40
C ALA A 15 -14.20 -0.53 -10.71
N ARG A 16 -15.15 -0.54 -9.78
CA ARG A 16 -16.41 0.26 -9.85
C ARG A 16 -16.22 1.72 -9.43
N GLY A 17 -15.00 2.13 -9.07
CA GLY A 17 -14.69 3.49 -8.61
C GLY A 17 -14.92 3.72 -7.10
N GLU A 18 -15.18 2.67 -6.33
CA GLU A 18 -15.36 2.78 -4.88
C GLU A 18 -14.01 2.88 -4.16
N LYS A 19 -13.97 3.71 -3.14
CA LYS A 19 -12.83 3.74 -2.21
C LYS A 19 -13.04 2.67 -1.15
N VAL A 20 -12.13 1.70 -1.06
CA VAL A 20 -12.26 0.57 -0.14
C VAL A 20 -11.14 0.51 0.89
N VAL A 21 -11.46 -0.04 2.05
CA VAL A 21 -10.53 -0.43 3.11
C VAL A 21 -10.59 -1.95 3.23
N LEU A 22 -9.45 -2.61 2.98
CA LEU A 22 -9.34 -4.05 3.12
C LEU A 22 -9.12 -4.40 4.58
N VAL A 23 -10.05 -5.15 5.16
CA VAL A 23 -10.00 -5.61 6.56
C VAL A 23 -9.77 -7.11 6.59
N ARG A 24 -8.69 -7.53 7.24
CA ARG A 24 -8.30 -8.95 7.33
C ARG A 24 -7.90 -9.32 8.75
N LEU A 25 -8.01 -10.59 9.09
CA LEU A 25 -7.38 -11.10 10.31
C LEU A 25 -5.87 -10.90 10.26
N GLU A 26 -5.27 -11.31 9.15
CA GLU A 26 -3.89 -11.04 8.71
C GLU A 26 -3.84 -11.09 7.18
N THR A 27 -2.85 -10.48 6.56
CA THR A 27 -2.68 -10.56 5.10
C THR A 27 -1.63 -11.58 4.71
N SER A 28 -1.84 -12.18 3.54
CA SER A 28 -0.94 -13.12 2.88
C SER A 28 -0.42 -12.55 1.55
N PRO A 29 0.59 -13.18 0.92
CA PRO A 29 1.02 -12.77 -0.42
C PRO A 29 -0.09 -12.81 -1.47
N GLU A 30 -1.12 -13.62 -1.29
CA GLU A 30 -2.28 -13.70 -2.18
C GLU A 30 -3.16 -12.44 -2.13
N ASP A 31 -3.11 -11.70 -1.02
CA ASP A 31 -3.88 -10.47 -0.84
C ASP A 31 -3.27 -9.24 -1.54
N ILE A 32 -2.07 -9.34 -2.13
CA ILE A 32 -1.30 -8.21 -2.68
C ILE A 32 -2.12 -7.38 -3.68
N GLU A 33 -2.83 -8.01 -4.59
CA GLU A 33 -3.63 -7.30 -5.60
C GLU A 33 -4.82 -6.55 -4.98
N GLY A 34 -5.46 -7.12 -3.96
CA GLY A 34 -6.49 -6.45 -3.18
C GLY A 34 -5.92 -5.27 -2.37
N MET A 35 -4.74 -5.46 -1.78
CA MET A 35 -4.04 -4.38 -1.05
C MET A 35 -3.67 -3.22 -1.98
N LYS A 36 -3.26 -3.48 -3.22
CA LYS A 36 -3.00 -2.43 -4.23
C LYS A 36 -4.27 -1.66 -4.57
N ALA A 37 -5.39 -2.34 -4.73
CA ALA A 37 -6.66 -1.73 -5.08
C ALA A 37 -7.24 -0.89 -3.92
N ALA A 38 -7.02 -1.30 -2.67
CA ALA A 38 -7.53 -0.62 -1.49
C ALA A 38 -6.88 0.75 -1.25
N GLN A 39 -7.61 1.66 -0.60
CA GLN A 39 -7.09 2.94 -0.11
C GLN A 39 -6.35 2.76 1.23
N GLY A 40 -6.73 1.77 2.02
CA GLY A 40 -6.11 1.45 3.29
C GLY A 40 -6.29 -0.01 3.65
N ILE A 41 -5.42 -0.49 4.54
CA ILE A 41 -5.39 -1.86 5.03
C ILE A 41 -5.52 -1.84 6.56
N LEU A 42 -6.39 -2.67 7.08
CA LEU A 42 -6.59 -2.87 8.51
C LEU A 42 -6.44 -4.35 8.84
N THR A 43 -5.55 -4.69 9.76
CA THR A 43 -5.43 -6.07 10.22
C THR A 43 -5.61 -6.19 11.73
N VAL A 44 -6.25 -7.28 12.14
CA VAL A 44 -6.46 -7.62 13.56
C VAL A 44 -5.15 -8.08 14.19
N ARG A 45 -4.43 -8.96 13.50
CA ARG A 45 -3.14 -9.50 13.91
C ARG A 45 -2.00 -8.78 13.21
N GLY A 46 -0.86 -8.79 13.86
CA GLY A 46 0.35 -8.27 13.25
C GLY A 46 1.00 -7.14 14.02
N GLY A 47 1.90 -6.45 13.36
CA GLY A 47 2.68 -5.32 13.87
C GLY A 47 3.48 -4.69 12.75
N MET A 48 4.43 -3.80 13.08
CA MET A 48 5.17 -2.98 12.10
C MET A 48 6.05 -3.79 11.13
N THR A 49 6.37 -5.03 11.44
CA THR A 49 7.22 -5.92 10.63
C THR A 49 6.45 -7.01 9.90
N THR A 50 5.12 -7.04 10.01
CA THR A 50 4.30 -8.03 9.31
C THR A 50 4.17 -7.75 7.83
N HIS A 51 3.77 -8.77 7.08
CA HIS A 51 3.52 -8.69 5.64
C HIS A 51 2.64 -7.47 5.28
N ALA A 52 1.50 -7.30 5.98
CA ALA A 52 0.60 -6.17 5.76
C ALA A 52 1.32 -4.82 5.85
N ALA A 53 2.04 -4.58 6.95
CA ALA A 53 2.70 -3.31 7.21
C ALA A 53 3.86 -3.04 6.24
N VAL A 54 4.66 -4.05 5.92
CA VAL A 54 5.81 -3.91 5.01
C VAL A 54 5.34 -3.65 3.58
N VAL A 55 4.39 -4.45 3.10
CA VAL A 55 3.87 -4.33 1.72
C VAL A 55 3.08 -3.03 1.55
N ALA A 56 2.20 -2.67 2.50
CA ALA A 56 1.45 -1.43 2.44
C ALA A 56 2.36 -0.20 2.42
N ARG A 57 3.43 -0.22 3.23
CA ARG A 57 4.44 0.86 3.25
C ARG A 57 5.16 0.96 1.90
N GLY A 58 5.56 -0.17 1.31
CA GLY A 58 6.17 -0.21 -0.02
C GLY A 58 5.25 0.32 -1.12
N MET A 59 3.95 0.16 -0.97
CA MET A 59 2.92 0.68 -1.88
C MET A 59 2.50 2.13 -1.59
N GLY A 60 3.00 2.74 -0.51
CA GLY A 60 2.54 4.06 -0.05
C GLY A 60 1.09 4.07 0.42
N LYS A 61 0.56 2.93 0.87
CA LYS A 61 -0.82 2.79 1.35
C LYS A 61 -0.91 2.97 2.85
N CYS A 62 -2.02 3.58 3.31
CA CYS A 62 -2.32 3.66 4.73
C CYS A 62 -2.54 2.26 5.30
N CYS A 63 -1.91 1.95 6.43
CA CYS A 63 -2.05 0.66 7.09
C CYS A 63 -2.12 0.83 8.61
N VAL A 64 -3.14 0.22 9.21
CA VAL A 64 -3.22 -0.01 10.65
C VAL A 64 -3.13 -1.52 10.86
N SER A 65 -2.02 -1.97 11.44
CA SER A 65 -1.74 -3.39 11.61
C SER A 65 -1.70 -3.78 13.09
N GLY A 66 -2.35 -4.90 13.43
CA GLY A 66 -2.34 -5.41 14.79
C GLY A 66 -3.37 -4.77 15.70
N CYS A 67 -4.53 -4.40 15.20
CA CYS A 67 -5.62 -3.88 16.00
C CYS A 67 -6.32 -5.02 16.77
N GLY A 68 -5.72 -5.48 17.87
CA GLY A 68 -6.24 -6.57 18.70
C GLY A 68 -7.55 -6.26 19.43
N ALA A 69 -8.02 -5.02 19.38
CA ALA A 69 -9.33 -4.65 19.92
C ALA A 69 -10.50 -5.06 18.99
N ILE A 70 -10.21 -5.45 17.77
CA ILE A 70 -11.19 -5.93 16.79
C ILE A 70 -11.55 -7.39 17.09
N VAL A 71 -12.83 -7.66 17.19
CA VAL A 71 -13.40 -9.02 17.20
C VAL A 71 -13.94 -9.29 15.80
N MET A 72 -13.20 -10.10 15.03
CA MET A 72 -13.52 -10.41 13.63
C MET A 72 -14.47 -11.60 13.52
N ASP A 73 -15.45 -11.50 12.65
CA ASP A 73 -16.34 -12.56 12.20
C ASP A 73 -16.29 -12.59 10.66
N GLU A 74 -15.36 -13.37 10.13
CA GLU A 74 -15.13 -13.45 8.68
C GLU A 74 -16.28 -14.13 7.94
N GLU A 75 -16.97 -15.07 8.58
CA GLU A 75 -18.09 -15.80 7.98
C GLU A 75 -19.26 -14.88 7.68
N ASN A 76 -19.56 -13.96 8.59
CA ASN A 76 -20.65 -13.00 8.44
C ASN A 76 -20.17 -11.65 7.86
N LYS A 77 -18.93 -11.56 7.41
CA LYS A 77 -18.32 -10.34 6.85
C LYS A 77 -18.60 -9.12 7.74
N GLN A 78 -18.23 -9.23 9.03
CA GLN A 78 -18.38 -8.17 10.02
C GLN A 78 -17.28 -8.21 11.06
N PHE A 79 -17.10 -7.11 11.77
CA PHE A 79 -16.29 -7.06 12.98
C PHE A 79 -16.89 -6.12 14.00
N THR A 80 -16.53 -6.33 15.26
CA THR A 80 -16.91 -5.43 16.35
C THR A 80 -15.66 -4.71 16.86
N LEU A 81 -15.78 -3.40 17.03
CA LEU A 81 -14.75 -2.54 17.59
C LEU A 81 -15.39 -1.50 18.50
N ALA A 82 -14.89 -1.36 19.73
CA ALA A 82 -15.41 -0.41 20.72
C ALA A 82 -16.93 -0.47 20.93
N GLY A 83 -17.51 -1.69 20.87
CA GLY A 83 -18.95 -1.93 21.08
C GLY A 83 -19.82 -1.66 19.85
N LYS A 84 -19.26 -1.23 18.72
CA LYS A 84 -19.98 -1.06 17.46
C LYS A 84 -19.62 -2.18 16.48
N THR A 85 -20.63 -2.71 15.81
CA THR A 85 -20.46 -3.71 14.74
C THR A 85 -20.42 -3.00 13.38
N TYR A 86 -19.44 -3.39 12.56
CA TYR A 86 -19.21 -2.91 11.20
C TYR A 86 -19.39 -4.05 10.21
N HIS A 87 -20.16 -3.78 9.18
CA HIS A 87 -20.46 -4.73 8.11
C HIS A 87 -19.74 -4.36 6.83
N GLU A 88 -19.70 -5.28 5.88
CA GLU A 88 -19.22 -4.99 4.54
C GLU A 88 -19.97 -3.80 3.93
N GLY A 89 -19.24 -2.86 3.37
CA GLY A 89 -19.79 -1.63 2.79
C GLY A 89 -19.91 -0.44 3.73
N ASP A 90 -19.79 -0.63 5.04
CA ASP A 90 -19.75 0.47 6.00
C ASP A 90 -18.51 1.34 5.78
N TRP A 91 -18.63 2.63 6.05
CA TRP A 91 -17.50 3.54 5.91
C TRP A 91 -16.57 3.51 7.12
N LEU A 92 -15.28 3.45 6.82
CA LEU A 92 -14.22 3.51 7.84
C LEU A 92 -13.08 4.41 7.34
N SER A 93 -12.45 5.13 8.27
CA SER A 93 -11.25 5.92 7.96
C SER A 93 -10.09 5.51 8.87
N LEU A 94 -8.90 5.46 8.31
CA LEU A 94 -7.68 5.02 9.00
C LEU A 94 -6.66 6.15 9.01
N ASP A 95 -5.97 6.31 10.14
CA ASP A 95 -4.75 7.10 10.25
C ASP A 95 -3.58 6.16 10.57
N GLY A 96 -2.78 5.86 9.56
CA GLY A 96 -1.62 4.98 9.70
C GLY A 96 -0.46 5.59 10.49
N SER A 97 -0.46 6.90 10.73
CA SER A 97 0.58 7.58 11.51
C SER A 97 0.38 7.38 13.01
N THR A 98 -0.88 7.45 13.45
CA THR A 98 -1.26 7.29 14.86
C THR A 98 -1.79 5.91 15.19
N GLY A 99 -2.18 5.12 14.19
CA GLY A 99 -2.88 3.85 14.34
C GLY A 99 -4.36 4.03 14.70
N SER A 100 -4.92 5.22 14.49
CA SER A 100 -6.29 5.53 14.84
C SER A 100 -7.27 5.08 13.77
N ILE A 101 -8.44 4.62 14.22
CA ILE A 101 -9.55 4.20 13.38
C ILE A 101 -10.74 5.10 13.68
N TYR A 102 -11.33 5.66 12.64
CA TYR A 102 -12.46 6.58 12.74
C TYR A 102 -13.69 5.98 12.07
N ASP A 103 -14.82 6.13 12.72
CA ASP A 103 -16.13 5.75 12.21
C ASP A 103 -16.56 6.70 11.09
N GLY A 104 -16.95 6.16 9.96
CA GLY A 104 -17.44 6.92 8.81
C GLY A 104 -16.34 7.46 7.88
N ALA A 105 -16.78 8.31 6.93
CA ALA A 105 -15.94 8.93 5.93
C ALA A 105 -15.36 10.25 6.48
N MET A 106 -14.07 10.27 6.79
CA MET A 106 -13.36 11.50 7.17
C MET A 106 -12.72 12.15 5.95
N PRO A 107 -12.61 13.49 5.93
CA PRO A 107 -11.80 14.19 4.94
C PRO A 107 -10.35 13.69 5.02
N THR A 108 -9.81 13.30 3.89
CA THR A 108 -8.41 12.88 3.78
C THR A 108 -7.63 13.88 2.94
N VAL A 109 -6.38 14.09 3.28
CA VAL A 109 -5.43 14.87 2.50
C VAL A 109 -4.34 13.95 1.98
N ASP A 110 -3.94 14.16 0.75
CA ASP A 110 -2.79 13.43 0.20
C ASP A 110 -1.51 13.88 0.91
N ALA A 111 -0.60 12.92 1.12
CA ALA A 111 0.72 13.24 1.64
C ALA A 111 1.44 14.19 0.67
N SER A 112 1.70 15.40 1.10
CA SER A 112 2.42 16.40 0.32
C SER A 112 3.67 16.87 1.04
N VAL A 113 4.72 17.16 0.27
CA VAL A 113 5.96 17.78 0.79
C VAL A 113 5.75 19.29 0.90
N GLY A 114 4.73 19.69 1.66
CA GLY A 114 4.34 21.11 1.83
C GLY A 114 4.52 21.62 3.25
N GLY A 115 4.17 22.90 3.46
CA GLY A 115 4.15 23.53 4.78
C GLY A 115 5.54 23.54 5.46
N ASP A 116 5.56 23.28 6.75
CA ASP A 116 6.80 23.29 7.55
C ASP A 116 7.74 22.14 7.18
N PHE A 117 7.22 20.99 6.77
CA PHE A 117 8.04 19.89 6.27
C PHE A 117 8.80 20.30 5.00
N GLY A 118 8.14 20.97 4.06
CA GLY A 118 8.80 21.52 2.87
C GLY A 118 9.89 22.54 3.20
N ARG A 119 9.69 23.35 4.24
CA ARG A 119 10.73 24.31 4.72
C ARG A 119 11.96 23.59 5.26
N ILE A 120 11.76 22.53 6.05
CA ILE A 120 12.86 21.72 6.59
C ILE A 120 13.61 21.03 5.45
N MET A 121 12.88 20.48 4.46
CA MET A 121 13.50 19.86 3.28
C MET A 121 14.32 20.88 2.47
N ALA A 122 13.82 22.10 2.28
CA ALA A 122 14.58 23.17 1.62
C ALA A 122 15.86 23.54 2.38
N TRP A 123 15.82 23.57 3.72
CA TRP A 123 17.01 23.76 4.52
C TRP A 123 17.99 22.59 4.39
N ALA A 124 17.50 21.36 4.46
CA ALA A 124 18.33 20.17 4.25
C ALA A 124 19.03 20.22 2.88
N ASP A 125 18.31 20.58 1.83
CA ASP A 125 18.84 20.69 0.46
C ASP A 125 19.95 21.76 0.35
N LYS A 126 19.88 22.83 1.13
CA LYS A 126 20.89 23.87 1.16
C LYS A 126 22.23 23.40 1.74
N TYR A 127 22.19 22.47 2.71
CA TYR A 127 23.38 22.05 3.45
C TYR A 127 23.88 20.65 3.07
N ARG A 128 23.04 19.81 2.44
CA ARG A 128 23.45 18.47 2.03
C ARG A 128 24.55 18.52 0.95
N ARG A 129 25.45 17.56 1.02
CA ARG A 129 26.50 17.35 0.03
C ARG A 129 26.25 16.12 -0.83
N LEU A 130 25.40 15.20 -0.36
CA LEU A 130 25.05 13.99 -1.06
C LEU A 130 23.73 14.16 -1.81
N GLN A 131 23.62 13.47 -2.93
CA GLN A 131 22.38 13.36 -3.70
C GLN A 131 21.49 12.26 -3.11
N VAL A 132 20.18 12.49 -3.09
CA VAL A 132 19.20 11.46 -2.71
C VAL A 132 18.87 10.65 -3.95
N ARG A 133 19.12 9.34 -3.86
CA ARG A 133 18.77 8.38 -4.90
C ARG A 133 17.79 7.37 -4.34
N THR A 134 16.84 6.92 -5.17
CA THR A 134 15.81 5.97 -4.79
C THR A 134 15.89 4.72 -5.65
N ASN A 135 15.28 3.63 -5.17
CA ASN A 135 15.02 2.47 -6.00
C ASN A 135 13.78 2.74 -6.86
N ALA A 136 13.86 2.43 -8.14
CA ALA A 136 12.73 2.52 -9.06
C ALA A 136 12.91 1.50 -10.18
N ASP A 137 11.91 0.65 -10.37
CA ASP A 137 11.95 -0.45 -11.32
C ASP A 137 11.03 -0.18 -12.53
N THR A 138 10.11 0.77 -12.42
CA THR A 138 9.18 1.15 -13.49
C THR A 138 9.24 2.64 -13.81
N PRO A 139 8.78 3.08 -15.00
CA PRO A 139 8.63 4.50 -15.34
C PRO A 139 7.73 5.26 -14.34
N HIS A 140 6.69 4.60 -13.83
CA HIS A 140 5.81 5.16 -12.82
C HIS A 140 6.55 5.45 -11.52
N ASP A 141 7.35 4.48 -11.02
CA ASP A 141 8.14 4.66 -9.81
C ASP A 141 9.15 5.79 -9.96
N ALA A 142 9.82 5.87 -11.12
CA ALA A 142 10.78 6.93 -11.41
C ALA A 142 10.10 8.32 -11.43
N ALA A 143 8.92 8.43 -12.02
CA ALA A 143 8.14 9.67 -12.02
C ALA A 143 7.74 10.08 -10.60
N LYS A 144 7.24 9.12 -9.80
CA LYS A 144 6.85 9.35 -8.40
C LYS A 144 8.05 9.72 -7.52
N ALA A 145 9.17 9.06 -7.72
CA ALA A 145 10.41 9.37 -7.03
C ALA A 145 10.88 10.81 -7.30
N ARG A 146 10.81 11.24 -8.56
CA ARG A 146 11.14 12.61 -8.95
C ARG A 146 10.18 13.64 -8.33
N GLU A 147 8.89 13.36 -8.32
CA GLU A 147 7.89 14.20 -7.66
C GLU A 147 8.21 14.40 -6.17
N LEU A 148 8.67 13.35 -5.50
CA LEU A 148 9.07 13.37 -4.09
C LEU A 148 10.47 13.95 -3.84
N GLY A 149 11.18 14.41 -4.88
CA GLY A 149 12.45 15.12 -4.78
C GLY A 149 13.69 14.25 -4.91
N ALA A 150 13.57 13.00 -5.35
CA ALA A 150 14.74 12.18 -5.67
C ALA A 150 15.50 12.75 -6.88
N GLN A 151 16.83 12.66 -6.82
CA GLN A 151 17.74 13.24 -7.83
C GLN A 151 18.33 12.20 -8.77
N GLY A 152 17.98 10.94 -8.57
CA GLY A 152 18.40 9.84 -9.43
C GLY A 152 17.93 8.51 -8.94
N ILE A 153 18.16 7.46 -9.74
CA ILE A 153 17.90 6.08 -9.39
C ILE A 153 19.17 5.49 -8.77
N GLY A 154 19.03 4.87 -7.61
CA GLY A 154 20.07 4.14 -6.91
C GLY A 154 20.16 2.69 -7.37
N LEU A 155 19.02 2.00 -7.38
CA LEU A 155 18.89 0.63 -7.83
C LEU A 155 17.66 0.49 -8.73
N CYS A 156 17.85 -0.16 -9.87
CA CYS A 156 16.77 -0.67 -10.71
C CYS A 156 16.94 -2.19 -10.81
N ARG A 157 15.93 -2.92 -10.33
CA ARG A 157 15.90 -4.38 -10.42
C ARG A 157 15.34 -4.78 -11.77
N THR A 158 16.22 -4.91 -12.75
CA THR A 158 15.83 -5.23 -14.12
C THR A 158 15.14 -6.58 -14.25
N GLU A 159 15.39 -7.52 -13.31
CA GLU A 159 14.70 -8.79 -13.22
C GLU A 159 13.18 -8.64 -13.04
N HIS A 160 12.72 -7.57 -12.39
CA HIS A 160 11.28 -7.29 -12.26
C HIS A 160 10.63 -6.99 -13.61
N MET A 161 11.38 -6.42 -14.56
CA MET A 161 10.88 -6.15 -15.92
C MET A 161 10.63 -7.43 -16.71
N PHE A 162 11.28 -8.53 -16.34
CA PHE A 162 11.14 -9.82 -17.02
C PHE A 162 9.80 -10.50 -16.74
N PHE A 163 9.15 -10.12 -15.65
CA PHE A 163 7.87 -10.70 -15.22
C PHE A 163 6.64 -9.90 -15.69
N GLU A 164 6.84 -8.76 -16.37
CA GLU A 164 5.73 -7.95 -16.87
C GLU A 164 5.18 -8.47 -18.19
N GLY A 165 3.86 -8.65 -18.27
CA GLY A 165 3.14 -9.05 -19.49
C GLY A 165 3.66 -10.37 -20.06
N ASP A 166 3.92 -10.39 -21.36
CA ASP A 166 4.34 -11.60 -22.08
C ASP A 166 5.85 -11.87 -22.04
N ARG A 167 6.63 -11.02 -21.37
CA ARG A 167 8.11 -11.11 -21.37
C ARG A 167 8.61 -12.36 -20.68
N ILE A 168 7.88 -12.88 -19.69
CA ILE A 168 8.28 -14.08 -18.96
C ILE A 168 8.45 -15.31 -19.88
N ALA A 169 7.64 -15.43 -20.94
CA ALA A 169 7.75 -16.52 -21.91
C ALA A 169 9.08 -16.42 -22.67
N ALA A 170 9.43 -15.23 -23.18
CA ALA A 170 10.67 -14.99 -23.90
C ALA A 170 11.92 -15.22 -23.02
N ILE A 171 11.85 -14.78 -21.74
CA ILE A 171 12.97 -15.00 -20.80
C ILE A 171 13.15 -16.48 -20.47
N ARG A 172 12.06 -17.24 -20.30
CA ARG A 172 12.15 -18.69 -20.11
C ARG A 172 12.75 -19.39 -21.33
N GLU A 173 12.33 -19.01 -22.53
CA GLU A 173 12.88 -19.52 -23.77
C GLU A 173 14.38 -19.22 -23.87
N MET A 174 14.77 -17.99 -23.61
CA MET A 174 16.19 -17.60 -23.59
C MET A 174 17.02 -18.42 -22.59
N ILE A 175 16.52 -18.64 -21.37
CA ILE A 175 17.23 -19.39 -20.32
C ILE A 175 17.37 -20.87 -20.70
N CYS A 176 16.36 -21.44 -21.39
CA CYS A 176 16.33 -22.85 -21.78
C CYS A 176 16.95 -23.12 -23.15
N SER A 177 17.45 -22.10 -23.85
CA SER A 177 18.08 -22.25 -25.18
C SER A 177 19.54 -22.68 -25.05
N ASP A 178 19.94 -23.69 -25.81
CA ASP A 178 21.32 -24.19 -25.88
C ASP A 178 22.20 -23.37 -26.84
N THR A 179 21.59 -22.53 -27.67
CA THR A 179 22.29 -21.70 -28.70
C THR A 179 21.72 -20.27 -28.70
N VAL A 180 22.54 -19.33 -29.12
CA VAL A 180 22.15 -17.93 -29.33
C VAL A 180 21.42 -17.77 -30.66
#